data_efce18e2afe08f9887ec6029113b9a04
#
_entry.id   efce18e2afe08f9887ec6029113b9a04
#
_cell.length_a   1.000
_cell.length_b   1.000
_cell.length_c   1.000
_cell.angle_alpha   90.00
_cell.angle_beta   90.00
_cell.angle_gamma   90.00
#
_symmetry.space_group_name_H-M   'P 1'
#
loop_
_entity.id
_entity.type
_entity.pdbx_description
1 polymer ?
#
loop_
_entity_poly.entity_id
_entity_poly.type
_entity_poly.pdbx_seq_one_letter_code
_entity_poly.pdbx_strand_id
1 'polypeptide(L)'
;MSIRRHWLSLRLPLVLLLWGWVMVWSTVSGRLDLLLRAVYHPVVAIGGVLLMLIGALQMRVVLRGQAVRGQEVRVASQPLPRGWLLVVATAVALLLLPPRPSFNDLAVSRPSALPEAPRLAFVLPPEQRTLTEWVRLLRTQPDPSLHTGAPVSISGFVFQRPGETPQLARLMVRCCLADATPSGLPVQWPRDFTPSIDAWLQIKGTMVEETINGEVRNAVKPSEIKAIPRPARPLEP
;
A
#
# COMPACT_ATOMS: atom_id res chain seq x y z
N MET A 1 38.63 -29.85 7.55
CA MET A 1 38.61 -28.40 7.17
C MET A 1 37.71 -28.11 5.93
N SER A 2 37.24 -29.10 5.17
CA SER A 2 36.47 -28.92 3.93
C SER A 2 34.99 -28.55 4.13
N ILE A 3 34.30 -29.06 5.12
CA ILE A 3 32.86 -28.87 5.35
C ILE A 3 32.50 -27.40 5.63
N ARG A 4 33.31 -26.72 6.42
CA ARG A 4 33.08 -25.29 6.76
C ARG A 4 33.19 -24.36 5.54
N ARG A 5 34.09 -24.67 4.58
CA ARG A 5 34.21 -23.87 3.33
C ARG A 5 33.00 -24.11 2.41
N HIS A 6 32.48 -25.30 2.35
CA HIS A 6 31.28 -25.62 1.53
C HIS A 6 30.03 -24.89 2.01
N TRP A 7 29.83 -24.81 3.33
CA TRP A 7 28.71 -24.06 3.91
C TRP A 7 28.79 -22.56 3.66
N LEU A 8 29.99 -22.01 3.61
CA LEU A 8 30.19 -20.57 3.32
C LEU A 8 29.83 -20.21 1.87
N SER A 9 30.14 -21.11 0.92
CA SER A 9 29.83 -20.86 -0.50
C SER A 9 28.34 -21.03 -0.86
N LEU A 10 27.58 -21.79 -0.07
CA LEU A 10 26.14 -21.98 -0.30
C LEU A 10 25.26 -20.87 0.25
N ARG A 11 25.76 -20.04 1.16
CA ARG A 11 24.98 -19.00 1.84
C ARG A 11 24.42 -17.96 0.89
N LEU A 12 25.26 -17.44 -0.01
CA LEU A 12 24.84 -16.41 -0.95
C LEU A 12 23.75 -16.90 -1.93
N PRO A 13 23.92 -18.03 -2.63
CA PRO A 13 22.85 -18.54 -3.48
C PRO A 13 21.56 -18.85 -2.73
N LEU A 14 21.62 -19.35 -1.49
CA LEU A 14 20.43 -19.60 -0.67
C LEU A 14 19.70 -18.29 -0.31
N VAL A 15 20.43 -17.25 0.06
CA VAL A 15 19.84 -15.94 0.35
C VAL A 15 19.18 -15.34 -0.91
N LEU A 16 19.80 -15.45 -2.07
CA LEU A 16 19.23 -14.97 -3.33
C LEU A 16 17.94 -15.73 -3.69
N LEU A 17 17.93 -17.03 -3.55
CA LEU A 17 16.74 -17.85 -3.78
C LEU A 17 15.62 -17.49 -2.80
N LEU A 18 15.94 -17.33 -1.52
CA LEU A 18 14.96 -16.96 -0.49
C LEU A 18 14.34 -15.59 -0.77
N TRP A 19 15.15 -14.58 -1.05
CA TRP A 19 14.63 -13.23 -1.35
C TRP A 19 13.88 -13.18 -2.68
N GLY A 20 14.37 -13.88 -3.70
CA GLY A 20 13.63 -14.02 -4.96
C GLY A 20 12.25 -14.65 -4.74
N TRP A 21 12.19 -15.69 -3.93
CA TRP A 21 10.94 -16.33 -3.53
C TRP A 21 10.02 -15.37 -2.76
N VAL A 22 10.53 -14.61 -1.78
CA VAL A 22 9.76 -13.62 -1.02
C VAL A 22 9.14 -12.59 -1.95
N MET A 23 9.89 -12.08 -2.94
CA MET A 23 9.39 -11.10 -3.90
C MET A 23 8.27 -11.66 -4.76
N VAL A 24 8.47 -12.85 -5.36
CA VAL A 24 7.45 -13.52 -6.19
C VAL A 24 6.22 -13.86 -5.36
N TRP A 25 6.41 -14.45 -4.18
CA TRP A 25 5.32 -14.80 -3.27
C TRP A 25 4.50 -13.57 -2.85
N SER A 26 5.18 -12.46 -2.51
CA SER A 26 4.51 -11.21 -2.13
C SER A 26 3.66 -10.64 -3.25
N THR A 27 4.09 -10.83 -4.51
CA THR A 27 3.32 -10.42 -5.69
C THR A 27 2.07 -11.30 -5.85
N VAL A 28 2.22 -12.62 -5.80
CA VAL A 28 1.12 -13.58 -6.05
C VAL A 28 0.10 -13.57 -4.90
N SER A 29 0.56 -13.40 -3.66
CA SER A 29 -0.31 -13.38 -2.48
C SER A 29 -1.09 -12.07 -2.26
N GLY A 30 -0.93 -11.06 -3.14
CA GLY A 30 -1.59 -9.76 -3.00
C GLY A 30 -1.02 -8.88 -1.87
N ARG A 31 0.08 -9.27 -1.23
CA ARG A 31 0.69 -8.48 -0.15
C ARG A 31 1.25 -7.16 -0.66
N LEU A 32 1.66 -7.11 -1.91
CA LEU A 32 2.16 -5.90 -2.54
C LEU A 32 1.07 -4.86 -2.77
N ASP A 33 -0.20 -5.24 -2.89
CA ASP A 33 -1.31 -4.31 -3.02
C ASP A 33 -1.44 -3.35 -1.83
N LEU A 34 -0.85 -3.70 -0.67
CA LEU A 34 -0.76 -2.85 0.52
C LEU A 34 0.41 -1.88 0.50
N LEU A 35 1.42 -2.13 -0.33
CA LEU A 35 2.70 -1.42 -0.27
C LEU A 35 3.00 -0.63 -1.55
N LEU A 36 2.59 -1.16 -2.69
CA LEU A 36 2.95 -0.65 -4.02
C LEU A 36 1.72 -0.55 -4.91
N ARG A 37 1.73 0.44 -5.77
CA ARG A 37 0.76 0.56 -6.85
C ARG A 37 0.91 -0.64 -7.81
N ALA A 38 -0.23 -1.19 -8.27
CA ALA A 38 -0.29 -2.42 -9.08
C ALA A 38 0.62 -2.38 -10.35
N VAL A 39 0.85 -1.20 -10.92
CA VAL A 39 1.72 -1.02 -12.10
C VAL A 39 3.18 -1.46 -11.85
N TYR A 40 3.63 -1.47 -10.59
CA TYR A 40 4.99 -1.88 -10.21
C TYR A 40 5.12 -3.36 -9.84
N HIS A 41 4.01 -4.09 -9.70
CA HIS A 41 4.02 -5.52 -9.35
C HIS A 41 4.82 -6.38 -10.34
N PRO A 42 4.69 -6.18 -11.70
CA PRO A 42 5.50 -6.93 -12.65
C PRO A 42 7.01 -6.72 -12.47
N VAL A 43 7.42 -5.50 -12.13
CA VAL A 43 8.85 -5.19 -11.92
C VAL A 43 9.40 -5.96 -10.72
N VAL A 44 8.64 -6.04 -9.62
CA VAL A 44 9.03 -6.82 -8.44
C VAL A 44 9.07 -8.31 -8.75
N ALA A 45 8.08 -8.83 -9.49
CA ALA A 45 8.05 -10.24 -9.89
C ALA A 45 9.24 -10.61 -10.77
N ILE A 46 9.54 -9.79 -11.79
CA ILE A 46 10.70 -10.00 -12.67
C ILE A 46 12.00 -9.96 -11.87
N GLY A 47 12.17 -8.98 -10.97
CA GLY A 47 13.33 -8.89 -10.09
C GLY A 47 13.48 -10.15 -9.23
N GLY A 48 12.38 -10.66 -8.66
CA GLY A 48 12.36 -11.90 -7.88
C GLY A 48 12.79 -13.12 -8.69
N VAL A 49 12.26 -13.27 -9.92
CA VAL A 49 12.65 -14.36 -10.84
C VAL A 49 14.13 -14.27 -11.21
N LEU A 50 14.63 -13.07 -11.52
CA LEU A 50 16.06 -12.86 -11.83
C LEU A 50 16.96 -13.25 -10.65
N LEU A 51 16.60 -12.87 -9.41
CA LEU A 51 17.34 -13.28 -8.22
C LEU A 51 17.35 -14.80 -8.05
N MET A 52 16.22 -15.45 -8.29
CA MET A 52 16.15 -16.92 -8.23
C MET A 52 17.01 -17.59 -9.30
N LEU A 53 17.01 -17.07 -10.54
CA LEU A 53 17.85 -17.58 -11.61
C LEU A 53 19.34 -17.44 -11.29
N ILE A 54 19.77 -16.27 -10.82
CA ILE A 54 21.15 -16.02 -10.40
C ILE A 54 21.54 -16.96 -9.25
N GLY A 55 20.68 -17.08 -8.24
CA GLY A 55 20.89 -17.99 -7.11
C GLY A 55 20.99 -19.44 -7.56
N ALA A 56 20.12 -19.90 -8.46
CA ALA A 56 20.15 -21.24 -9.02
C ALA A 56 21.41 -21.52 -9.84
N LEU A 57 21.84 -20.57 -10.67
CA LEU A 57 23.09 -20.69 -11.44
C LEU A 57 24.31 -20.79 -10.50
N GLN A 58 24.39 -19.91 -9.50
CA GLN A 58 25.46 -19.96 -8.50
C GLN A 58 25.45 -21.30 -7.73
N MET A 59 24.26 -21.77 -7.36
CA MET A 59 24.10 -23.05 -6.69
C MET A 59 24.63 -24.21 -7.57
N ARG A 60 24.28 -24.23 -8.86
CA ARG A 60 24.78 -25.23 -9.82
C ARG A 60 26.31 -25.22 -9.94
N VAL A 61 26.93 -24.01 -9.99
CA VAL A 61 28.38 -23.87 -10.05
C VAL A 61 29.04 -24.42 -8.79
N VAL A 62 28.51 -24.09 -7.62
CA VAL A 62 29.03 -24.60 -6.33
C VAL A 62 28.89 -26.12 -6.23
N LEU A 63 27.73 -26.68 -6.62
CA LEU A 63 27.48 -28.12 -6.51
C LEU A 63 28.29 -28.93 -7.53
N ARG A 64 28.55 -28.42 -8.73
CA ARG A 64 29.31 -29.11 -9.76
C ARG A 64 30.83 -29.12 -9.52
N GLY A 65 31.30 -28.46 -8.46
CA GLY A 65 32.72 -28.39 -8.13
C GLY A 65 33.58 -27.79 -9.22
N GLN A 66 32.99 -27.04 -10.16
CA GLN A 66 33.72 -26.32 -11.19
C GLN A 66 34.42 -25.11 -10.53
N ALA A 67 35.47 -25.44 -9.74
CA ALA A 67 36.54 -24.48 -9.59
C ALA A 67 37.09 -24.26 -11.01
N VAL A 68 36.72 -23.13 -11.62
CA VAL A 68 37.36 -22.67 -12.85
C VAL A 68 38.83 -22.56 -12.54
N ARG A 69 39.57 -23.58 -13.00
CA ARG A 69 41.03 -23.65 -12.96
C ARG A 69 41.53 -22.43 -13.73
N GLY A 70 41.97 -21.39 -13.06
CA GLY A 70 42.74 -20.34 -13.70
C GLY A 70 42.31 -18.90 -13.50
N GLN A 71 41.14 -18.62 -12.98
CA GLN A 71 40.80 -17.28 -12.54
C GLN A 71 40.10 -17.43 -11.20
N GLU A 72 40.89 -17.33 -10.12
CA GLU A 72 40.35 -16.95 -8.83
C GLU A 72 39.63 -15.59 -9.05
N VAL A 73 38.38 -15.62 -9.52
CA VAL A 73 37.45 -14.65 -9.06
C VAL A 73 37.42 -14.91 -7.56
N ARG A 74 38.25 -14.18 -6.85
CA ARG A 74 38.14 -13.99 -5.41
C ARG A 74 36.78 -13.35 -5.21
N VAL A 75 35.71 -14.13 -5.34
CA VAL A 75 34.51 -13.88 -4.59
C VAL A 75 35.03 -13.94 -3.17
N ALA A 76 35.33 -12.73 -2.69
CA ALA A 76 35.99 -12.53 -1.42
C ALA A 76 35.26 -13.42 -0.43
N SER A 77 35.93 -14.46 0.03
CA SER A 77 35.50 -15.30 1.14
C SER A 77 35.59 -14.47 2.43
N GLN A 78 35.09 -13.24 2.36
CA GLN A 78 34.85 -12.44 3.52
C GLN A 78 33.81 -13.20 4.33
N PRO A 79 34.09 -13.47 5.60
CA PRO A 79 33.07 -14.01 6.48
C PRO A 79 31.88 -13.08 6.35
N LEU A 80 30.74 -13.58 5.82
CA LEU A 80 29.50 -12.79 5.80
C LEU A 80 29.35 -12.26 7.23
N PRO A 81 29.28 -10.95 7.40
CA PRO A 81 29.15 -10.37 8.73
C PRO A 81 27.94 -11.01 9.40
N ARG A 82 27.94 -11.10 10.71
CA ARG A 82 26.81 -11.68 11.50
C ARG A 82 25.43 -11.23 11.02
N GLY A 83 25.38 -10.16 10.21
CA GLY A 83 24.18 -9.64 9.53
C GLY A 83 23.45 -10.60 8.57
N TRP A 84 24.08 -11.67 8.06
CA TRP A 84 23.36 -12.61 7.17
C TRP A 84 22.18 -13.28 7.87
N LEU A 85 22.30 -13.54 9.19
CA LEU A 85 21.19 -14.06 9.98
C LEU A 85 20.03 -13.07 10.05
N LEU A 86 20.31 -11.77 10.17
CA LEU A 86 19.30 -10.74 10.14
C LEU A 86 18.58 -10.70 8.77
N VAL A 87 19.33 -10.83 7.67
CA VAL A 87 18.77 -10.86 6.32
C VAL A 87 17.81 -12.06 6.14
N VAL A 88 18.20 -13.24 6.62
CA VAL A 88 17.33 -14.42 6.58
C VAL A 88 16.13 -14.26 7.53
N ALA A 89 16.37 -13.79 8.75
CA ALA A 89 15.31 -13.56 9.73
C ALA A 89 14.26 -12.56 9.20
N THR A 90 14.70 -11.48 8.55
CA THR A 90 13.80 -10.50 7.92
C THR A 90 12.98 -11.14 6.80
N ALA A 91 13.59 -11.94 5.93
CA ALA A 91 12.88 -12.64 4.86
C ALA A 91 11.83 -13.60 5.42
N VAL A 92 12.19 -14.38 6.44
CA VAL A 92 11.25 -15.30 7.13
C VAL A 92 10.13 -14.51 7.82
N ALA A 93 10.45 -13.43 8.51
CA ALA A 93 9.45 -12.57 9.14
C ALA A 93 8.46 -12.02 8.13
N LEU A 94 8.91 -11.55 6.97
CA LEU A 94 8.04 -11.06 5.88
C LEU A 94 7.13 -12.16 5.32
N LEU A 95 7.56 -13.41 5.31
CA LEU A 95 6.72 -14.54 4.87
C LEU A 95 5.67 -14.91 5.92
N LEU A 96 6.03 -14.91 7.21
CA LEU A 96 5.18 -15.38 8.30
C LEU A 96 4.23 -14.29 8.81
N LEU A 97 4.68 -13.03 8.84
CA LEU A 97 3.95 -11.90 9.42
C LEU A 97 3.42 -10.99 8.30
N PRO A 98 2.16 -11.14 7.89
CA PRO A 98 1.58 -10.24 6.91
C PRO A 98 1.50 -8.82 7.51
N PRO A 99 1.91 -7.77 6.78
CA PRO A 99 1.80 -6.40 7.25
C PRO A 99 0.33 -6.03 7.48
N ARG A 100 0.03 -5.46 8.65
CA ARG A 100 -1.29 -4.94 9.01
C ARG A 100 -1.16 -3.48 9.42
N PRO A 101 -0.89 -2.58 8.48
CA PRO A 101 -0.78 -1.15 8.81
C PRO A 101 -2.14 -0.61 9.26
N SER A 102 -2.13 0.26 10.28
CA SER A 102 -3.26 1.15 10.58
C SER A 102 -3.28 2.25 9.50
N PHE A 103 -4.40 2.35 8.79
CA PHE A 103 -4.57 3.38 7.75
C PHE A 103 -4.79 4.75 8.36
N ASN A 104 -5.45 4.81 9.54
CA ASN A 104 -5.61 6.03 10.29
C ASN A 104 -4.26 6.62 10.72
N ASP A 105 -3.37 5.82 11.32
CA ASP A 105 -2.06 6.31 11.78
C ASP A 105 -1.19 6.79 10.63
N LEU A 106 -1.26 6.09 9.50
CA LEU A 106 -0.60 6.51 8.27
C LEU A 106 -1.17 7.85 7.77
N ALA A 107 -2.49 8.03 7.82
CA ALA A 107 -3.13 9.24 7.35
C ALA A 107 -2.87 10.44 8.28
N VAL A 108 -2.91 10.23 9.61
CA VAL A 108 -2.63 11.28 10.61
C VAL A 108 -1.19 11.79 10.49
N SER A 109 -0.23 10.91 10.26
CA SER A 109 1.18 11.26 10.16
C SER A 109 1.55 12.03 8.88
N ARG A 110 0.59 12.26 7.96
CA ARG A 110 0.87 12.84 6.65
C ARG A 110 0.16 14.17 6.42
N PRO A 111 0.77 15.08 5.64
CA PRO A 111 0.11 16.32 5.26
C PRO A 111 -1.13 16.04 4.42
N SER A 112 -2.17 16.84 4.62
CA SER A 112 -3.43 16.74 3.86
C SER A 112 -3.35 17.35 2.46
N ALA A 113 -2.19 17.90 2.09
CA ALA A 113 -1.99 18.46 0.77
C ALA A 113 -1.93 17.32 -0.26
N LEU A 114 -3.03 17.11 -0.97
CA LEU A 114 -3.00 16.30 -2.18
C LEU A 114 -2.10 16.99 -3.22
N PRO A 115 -1.33 16.22 -3.99
CA PRO A 115 -0.69 16.77 -5.18
C PRO A 115 -1.71 17.44 -6.07
N GLU A 116 -1.27 18.45 -6.83
CA GLU A 116 -2.10 19.14 -7.81
C GLU A 116 -2.90 18.12 -8.62
N ALA A 117 -4.23 18.19 -8.51
CA ALA A 117 -5.10 17.25 -9.18
C ALA A 117 -4.94 17.44 -10.70
N PRO A 118 -4.69 16.38 -11.47
CA PRO A 118 -4.75 16.48 -12.93
C PRO A 118 -6.15 17.03 -13.29
N ARG A 119 -6.20 17.96 -14.25
CA ARG A 119 -7.46 18.48 -14.76
C ARG A 119 -8.36 17.30 -15.12
N LEU A 120 -9.56 17.24 -14.53
CA LEU A 120 -10.51 16.19 -14.83
C LEU A 120 -10.90 16.29 -16.30
N ALA A 121 -10.37 15.41 -17.13
CA ALA A 121 -10.75 15.34 -18.54
C ALA A 121 -12.13 14.73 -18.74
N PHE A 122 -12.62 14.00 -17.74
CA PHE A 122 -13.92 13.32 -17.76
C PHE A 122 -14.50 13.29 -16.33
N VAL A 123 -15.77 13.68 -16.19
CA VAL A 123 -16.50 13.65 -14.91
C VAL A 123 -17.52 12.53 -14.97
N LEU A 124 -17.35 11.53 -14.13
CA LEU A 124 -18.31 10.42 -14.01
C LEU A 124 -19.66 10.91 -13.42
N PRO A 125 -20.77 10.23 -13.74
CA PRO A 125 -22.04 10.46 -13.06
C PRO A 125 -21.87 10.34 -11.53
N PRO A 126 -22.63 11.11 -10.73
CA PRO A 126 -22.44 11.18 -9.26
C PRO A 126 -22.44 9.81 -8.57
N GLU A 127 -23.31 8.90 -9.00
CA GLU A 127 -23.46 7.55 -8.43
C GLU A 127 -22.25 6.63 -8.65
N GLN A 128 -21.45 6.91 -9.69
CA GLN A 128 -20.30 6.10 -10.08
C GLN A 128 -18.98 6.67 -9.56
N ARG A 129 -19.01 7.85 -8.93
CA ARG A 129 -17.78 8.49 -8.42
C ARG A 129 -17.27 7.79 -7.18
N THR A 130 -15.98 7.48 -7.18
CA THR A 130 -15.27 7.03 -5.99
C THR A 130 -15.09 8.19 -5.00
N LEU A 131 -14.69 7.89 -3.77
CA LEU A 131 -14.38 8.91 -2.78
C LEU A 131 -13.31 9.88 -3.27
N THR A 132 -12.25 9.36 -3.89
CA THR A 132 -11.15 10.17 -4.42
C THR A 132 -11.60 11.09 -5.57
N GLU A 133 -12.47 10.60 -6.44
CA GLU A 133 -13.04 11.43 -7.54
C GLU A 133 -13.93 12.54 -6.99
N TRP A 134 -14.72 12.27 -5.96
CA TRP A 134 -15.47 13.31 -5.26
C TRP A 134 -14.53 14.38 -4.67
N VAL A 135 -13.50 13.98 -3.92
CA VAL A 135 -12.56 14.93 -3.33
C VAL A 135 -11.83 15.76 -4.40
N ARG A 136 -11.45 15.16 -5.53
CA ARG A 136 -10.86 15.87 -6.67
C ARG A 136 -11.83 16.88 -7.27
N LEU A 137 -13.09 16.46 -7.46
CA LEU A 137 -14.12 17.36 -8.01
C LEU A 137 -14.39 18.55 -7.10
N LEU A 138 -14.60 18.33 -5.81
CA LEU A 138 -14.84 19.38 -4.81
C LEU A 138 -13.68 20.36 -4.68
N ARG A 139 -12.47 19.98 -5.04
CA ARG A 139 -11.32 20.89 -5.09
C ARG A 139 -11.28 21.74 -6.34
N THR A 140 -11.69 21.18 -7.46
CA THR A 140 -11.75 21.91 -8.74
C THR A 140 -12.98 22.80 -8.85
N GLN A 141 -14.04 22.44 -8.14
CA GLN A 141 -15.31 23.15 -8.05
C GLN A 141 -15.67 23.36 -6.57
N PRO A 142 -15.08 24.34 -5.91
CA PRO A 142 -15.16 24.50 -4.45
C PRO A 142 -16.51 25.04 -3.96
N ASP A 143 -17.39 25.49 -4.84
CA ASP A 143 -18.74 25.93 -4.48
C ASP A 143 -19.60 24.75 -4.00
N PRO A 144 -19.96 24.67 -2.69
CA PRO A 144 -20.70 23.54 -2.16
C PRO A 144 -22.09 23.37 -2.76
N SER A 145 -22.71 24.46 -3.20
CA SER A 145 -24.09 24.47 -3.74
C SER A 145 -24.21 23.65 -5.03
N LEU A 146 -23.13 23.56 -5.82
CA LEU A 146 -23.11 22.82 -7.09
C LEU A 146 -23.33 21.33 -6.94
N HIS A 147 -23.07 20.78 -5.76
CA HIS A 147 -23.07 19.34 -5.52
C HIS A 147 -24.14 18.90 -4.52
N THR A 148 -24.84 19.86 -3.91
CA THR A 148 -25.90 19.59 -2.92
C THR A 148 -27.03 18.78 -3.55
N GLY A 149 -27.48 17.71 -2.85
CA GLY A 149 -28.50 16.78 -3.31
C GLY A 149 -27.98 15.68 -4.24
N ALA A 150 -26.72 15.73 -4.70
CA ALA A 150 -26.16 14.69 -5.56
C ALA A 150 -26.08 13.33 -4.82
N PRO A 151 -26.47 12.21 -5.47
CA PRO A 151 -26.37 10.88 -4.88
C PRO A 151 -24.89 10.49 -4.73
N VAL A 152 -24.56 9.85 -3.59
CA VAL A 152 -23.20 9.43 -3.25
C VAL A 152 -23.19 7.96 -2.91
N SER A 153 -22.24 7.21 -3.49
CA SER A 153 -21.95 5.81 -3.13
C SER A 153 -20.44 5.62 -3.04
N ILE A 154 -19.91 5.71 -1.83
CA ILE A 154 -18.47 5.73 -1.59
C ILE A 154 -18.06 4.65 -0.59
N SER A 155 -16.80 4.23 -0.63
CA SER A 155 -16.21 3.35 0.37
C SER A 155 -14.83 3.86 0.81
N GLY A 156 -14.50 3.64 2.08
CA GLY A 156 -13.25 4.10 2.65
C GLY A 156 -13.04 3.58 4.07
N PHE A 157 -11.94 3.96 4.69
CA PHE A 157 -11.71 3.71 6.10
C PHE A 157 -12.05 4.96 6.93
N VAL A 158 -12.45 4.73 8.17
CA VAL A 158 -12.71 5.83 9.12
C VAL A 158 -11.38 6.42 9.57
N PHE A 159 -11.23 7.70 9.34
CA PHE A 159 -10.03 8.48 9.63
C PHE A 159 -10.39 9.65 10.54
N GLN A 160 -9.59 9.88 11.58
CA GLN A 160 -9.78 11.01 12.49
C GLN A 160 -8.44 11.65 12.85
N ARG A 161 -8.34 12.95 12.68
CA ARG A 161 -7.26 13.75 13.26
C ARG A 161 -7.60 14.17 14.67
N PRO A 162 -6.58 14.39 15.52
CA PRO A 162 -6.81 14.95 16.85
C PRO A 162 -7.61 16.25 16.79
N GLY A 163 -8.73 16.30 17.52
CA GLY A 163 -9.60 17.49 17.57
C GLY A 163 -10.56 17.67 16.39
N GLU A 164 -10.55 16.77 15.40
CA GLU A 164 -11.47 16.80 14.26
C GLU A 164 -12.56 15.72 14.39
N THR A 165 -13.67 15.91 13.69
CA THR A 165 -14.70 14.87 13.53
C THR A 165 -14.18 13.76 12.60
N PRO A 166 -14.56 12.49 12.83
CA PRO A 166 -14.21 11.40 11.95
C PRO A 166 -14.69 11.65 10.52
N GLN A 167 -13.86 11.28 9.55
CA GLN A 167 -14.16 11.38 8.12
C GLN A 167 -14.03 10.00 7.48
N LEU A 168 -14.63 9.80 6.32
CA LEU A 168 -14.33 8.65 5.48
C LEU A 168 -13.18 9.01 4.54
N ALA A 169 -12.15 8.17 4.48
CA ALA A 169 -10.94 8.47 3.72
C ALA A 169 -10.45 7.29 2.86
N ARG A 170 -9.62 7.62 1.88
CA ARG A 170 -8.79 6.71 1.09
C ARG A 170 -7.35 7.22 1.10
N LEU A 171 -6.39 6.32 0.97
CA LEU A 171 -5.00 6.68 0.74
C LEU A 171 -4.70 6.66 -0.76
N MET A 172 -4.30 7.80 -1.28
CA MET A 172 -3.82 7.94 -2.65
C MET A 172 -2.31 7.72 -2.68
N VAL A 173 -1.82 6.97 -3.65
CA VAL A 173 -0.39 6.69 -3.82
C VAL A 173 0.05 6.97 -5.26
N ARG A 174 1.26 7.53 -5.42
CA ARG A 174 1.90 7.65 -6.73
C ARG A 174 2.68 6.38 -7.09
N CYS A 175 3.51 5.89 -6.17
CA CYS A 175 4.28 4.68 -6.37
C CYS A 175 4.11 3.67 -5.23
N CYS A 176 4.14 4.09 -3.98
CA CYS A 176 4.16 3.18 -2.83
C CYS A 176 3.56 3.83 -1.56
N LEU A 177 3.41 3.03 -0.53
CA LEU A 177 2.86 3.49 0.76
C LEU A 177 3.66 4.65 1.38
N ALA A 178 4.95 4.80 1.03
CA ALA A 178 5.77 5.90 1.54
C ALA A 178 5.29 7.28 1.06
N ASP A 179 4.68 7.39 -0.12
CA ASP A 179 4.14 8.62 -0.68
C ASP A 179 2.62 8.77 -0.51
N ALA A 180 2.00 7.89 0.27
CA ALA A 180 0.56 7.89 0.46
C ALA A 180 0.06 9.21 1.05
N THR A 181 -1.02 9.74 0.49
CA THR A 181 -1.68 10.98 0.93
C THR A 181 -3.15 10.68 1.24
N PRO A 182 -3.66 11.06 2.42
CA PRO A 182 -5.06 10.84 2.75
C PRO A 182 -5.97 11.77 1.93
N SER A 183 -7.02 11.19 1.37
CA SER A 183 -8.12 11.87 0.71
C SER A 183 -9.39 11.61 1.52
N GLY A 184 -9.82 12.57 2.31
CA GLY A 184 -10.97 12.46 3.22
C GLY A 184 -12.16 13.28 2.76
N LEU A 185 -13.35 12.78 3.06
CA LEU A 185 -14.62 13.45 2.85
C LEU A 185 -15.40 13.44 4.17
N PRO A 186 -15.86 14.63 4.64
CA PRO A 186 -16.69 14.74 5.85
C PRO A 186 -17.97 13.92 5.73
N VAL A 187 -18.41 13.33 6.84
CA VAL A 187 -19.65 12.58 6.93
C VAL A 187 -20.47 13.09 8.10
N GLN A 188 -21.74 13.39 7.88
CA GLN A 188 -22.70 13.69 8.94
C GLN A 188 -23.14 12.40 9.62
N TRP A 189 -22.39 11.96 10.62
CA TRP A 189 -22.67 10.71 11.32
C TRP A 189 -24.02 10.78 12.06
N PRO A 190 -24.88 9.74 11.94
CA PRO A 190 -26.08 9.64 12.74
C PRO A 190 -25.74 9.63 14.23
N ARG A 191 -26.62 10.17 15.08
CA ARG A 191 -26.38 10.27 16.53
C ARG A 191 -26.24 8.93 17.23
N ASP A 192 -26.86 7.92 16.68
CA ASP A 192 -26.86 6.52 17.16
C ASP A 192 -25.70 5.69 16.59
N PHE A 193 -24.87 6.27 15.74
CA PHE A 193 -23.75 5.59 15.09
C PHE A 193 -22.41 6.22 15.46
N THR A 194 -21.57 5.45 16.16
CA THR A 194 -20.19 5.85 16.46
C THR A 194 -19.24 5.11 15.54
N PRO A 195 -18.57 5.79 14.59
CA PRO A 195 -17.65 5.15 13.68
C PRO A 195 -16.38 4.69 14.41
N SER A 196 -16.01 3.43 14.25
CA SER A 196 -14.74 2.91 14.78
C SER A 196 -13.59 3.34 13.87
N ILE A 197 -12.52 3.85 14.43
CA ILE A 197 -11.30 4.24 13.69
C ILE A 197 -10.71 3.02 12.96
N ASP A 198 -10.18 3.23 11.75
CA ASP A 198 -9.70 2.18 10.82
C ASP A 198 -10.80 1.22 10.29
N ALA A 199 -12.04 1.32 10.75
CA ALA A 199 -13.11 0.51 10.18
C ALA A 199 -13.35 0.87 8.71
N TRP A 200 -13.55 -0.14 7.87
CA TRP A 200 -13.89 0.05 6.47
C TRP A 200 -15.40 0.06 6.29
N LEU A 201 -15.89 1.15 5.71
CA LEU A 201 -17.30 1.38 5.51
C LEU A 201 -17.61 1.66 4.04
N GLN A 202 -18.76 1.20 3.61
CA GLN A 202 -19.45 1.65 2.40
C GLN A 202 -20.61 2.53 2.85
N ILE A 203 -20.69 3.73 2.30
CA ILE A 203 -21.73 4.72 2.61
C ILE A 203 -22.46 5.07 1.33
N LYS A 204 -23.78 4.95 1.37
CA LYS A 204 -24.69 5.55 0.39
C LYS A 204 -25.43 6.70 1.03
N GLY A 205 -25.70 7.75 0.28
CA GLY A 205 -26.38 8.93 0.79
C GLY A 205 -26.45 10.04 -0.24
N THR A 206 -26.51 11.26 0.26
CA THR A 206 -26.55 12.46 -0.56
C THR A 206 -25.50 13.45 -0.11
N MET A 207 -24.98 14.24 -1.04
CA MET A 207 -24.12 15.35 -0.74
C MET A 207 -24.94 16.50 -0.12
N VAL A 208 -24.45 17.07 0.96
CA VAL A 208 -25.07 18.19 1.66
C VAL A 208 -24.04 19.26 1.99
N GLU A 209 -24.53 20.47 2.28
CA GLU A 209 -23.71 21.53 2.85
C GLU A 209 -23.64 21.39 4.35
N GLU A 210 -22.48 21.58 4.93
CA GLU A 210 -22.24 21.56 6.36
C GLU A 210 -21.23 22.64 6.74
N THR A 211 -21.50 23.36 7.81
CA THR A 211 -20.55 24.33 8.35
C THR A 211 -19.57 23.62 9.27
N ILE A 212 -18.32 23.49 8.83
CA ILE A 212 -17.24 22.86 9.57
C ILE A 212 -16.17 23.92 9.86
N ASN A 213 -15.90 24.18 11.13
CA ASN A 213 -14.94 25.20 11.58
C ASN A 213 -15.20 26.59 10.99
N GLY A 214 -16.47 26.96 10.79
CA GLY A 214 -16.87 28.28 10.25
C GLY A 214 -16.84 28.37 8.72
N GLU A 215 -16.45 27.33 8.01
CA GLU A 215 -16.50 27.26 6.54
C GLU A 215 -17.60 26.31 6.09
N VAL A 216 -18.36 26.73 5.06
CA VAL A 216 -19.35 25.87 4.41
C VAL A 216 -18.62 24.92 3.47
N ARG A 217 -18.79 23.62 3.70
CA ARG A 217 -18.16 22.56 2.91
C ARG A 217 -19.17 21.47 2.55
N ASN A 218 -18.86 20.70 1.54
CA ASN A 218 -19.63 19.51 1.24
C ASN A 218 -19.33 18.38 2.24
N ALA A 219 -20.40 17.75 2.71
CA ALA A 219 -20.35 16.54 3.54
C ALA A 219 -21.33 15.49 2.99
N VAL A 220 -21.12 14.23 3.32
CA VAL A 220 -22.07 13.17 2.97
C VAL A 220 -23.06 12.97 4.10
N LYS A 221 -24.35 13.07 3.79
CA LYS A 221 -25.45 12.66 4.68
C LYS A 221 -25.82 11.20 4.36
N PRO A 222 -25.47 10.24 5.23
CA PRO A 222 -25.71 8.84 4.98
C PRO A 222 -27.22 8.51 4.97
N SER A 223 -27.63 7.68 4.04
CA SER A 223 -28.90 6.95 4.09
C SER A 223 -28.68 5.48 4.46
N GLU A 224 -27.51 4.93 4.12
CA GLU A 224 -27.09 3.57 4.42
C GLU A 224 -25.60 3.57 4.80
N ILE A 225 -25.26 2.91 5.91
CA ILE A 225 -23.87 2.68 6.35
C ILE A 225 -23.69 1.16 6.50
N LYS A 226 -22.73 0.60 5.79
CA LYS A 226 -22.42 -0.83 5.83
C LYS A 226 -20.95 -1.03 6.15
N ALA A 227 -20.64 -1.81 7.18
CA ALA A 227 -19.29 -2.28 7.43
C ALA A 227 -18.88 -3.29 6.35
N ILE A 228 -17.69 -3.10 5.81
CA ILE A 228 -17.11 -3.98 4.77
C ILE A 228 -15.73 -4.45 5.21
N PRO A 229 -15.26 -5.61 4.74
CA PRO A 229 -13.87 -5.97 4.91
C PRO A 229 -12.97 -5.00 4.13
N ARG A 230 -11.71 -4.84 4.58
CA ARG A 230 -10.73 -4.05 3.83
C ARG A 230 -10.63 -4.59 2.39
N PRO A 231 -10.78 -3.74 1.37
CA PRO A 231 -10.61 -4.16 -0.02
C PRO A 231 -9.24 -4.78 -0.28
N ALA A 232 -9.14 -5.69 -1.23
CA ALA A 232 -7.88 -6.29 -1.64
C ALA A 232 -6.88 -5.22 -2.13
N ARG A 233 -7.39 -4.16 -2.78
CA ARG A 233 -6.62 -2.98 -3.21
C ARG A 233 -7.09 -1.74 -2.45
N PRO A 234 -6.55 -1.48 -1.27
CA PRO A 234 -6.99 -0.37 -0.42
C PRO A 234 -6.41 0.98 -0.84
N LEU A 235 -5.34 0.99 -1.63
CA LEU A 235 -4.65 2.19 -2.13
C LEU A 235 -5.24 2.59 -3.48
N GLU A 236 -5.46 3.90 -3.67
CA GLU A 236 -5.95 4.46 -4.94
C GLU A 236 -4.83 5.20 -5.69
N PRO A 237 -4.86 5.21 -7.03
CA PRO A 237 -3.88 5.89 -7.87
C PRO A 237 -4.07 7.41 -7.92
#